data_8a6e750f3c801f4634f60442a882d99e
#
_entry.id   8a6e750f3c801f4634f60442a882d99e
#
_cell.length_a   1.000
_cell.length_b   1.000
_cell.length_c   1.000
_cell.angle_alpha   90.00
_cell.angle_beta   90.00
_cell.angle_gamma   90.00
#
_symmetry.space_group_name_H-M   'P 1'
#
loop_
_entity.id
_entity.type
_entity.pdbx_description
1 polymer ?
#
loop_
_entity_poly.entity_id
_entity_poly.type
_entity_poly.pdbx_seq_one_letter_code
_entity_poly.pdbx_strand_id
1 'polypeptide(L)'
;MDKKNNITEVVNDIYKAEKVDSDYTYPLFTDSKDRTLYTLALVFPDKKYSLAKTNLPMLLGTIMSLLTILGIYIISINYMMRQKKIAEVKTDFINNMSHEFKTPLATISVATDSLANDKIATNPEKVKYYSGLIKQENLRMKKQVENVLNMSKLERNEVKLFLKETDVRALIKEITESFGLIVAQRNGTLTQEFNTDRYKFKIDEFHISNALVNLLDNANKYSPETPEIKVKTRNEGNWYVVEISDKGMGMETDNRTRIFEKFFREETGNIHNVKGQGLGLSYVKKIVELHKGQIIVDSQKGKGSTFTIKLPMS
;
A
#
# COMPACT_ATOMS: atom_id res chain seq x y z
N MET A 1 1.30 60.67 -49.34
CA MET A 1 1.36 61.68 -48.25
C MET A 1 2.26 62.83 -48.69
N ASP A 2 1.75 64.10 -48.58
CA ASP A 2 2.57 65.28 -48.83
C ASP A 2 3.43 65.67 -47.57
N LYS A 3 4.24 66.75 -47.70
CA LYS A 3 5.10 67.25 -46.60
C LYS A 3 4.39 67.55 -45.29
N LYS A 4 3.06 67.63 -45.28
CA LYS A 4 2.24 67.92 -44.09
C LYS A 4 1.54 66.70 -43.56
N ASN A 5 1.92 65.48 -43.97
CA ASN A 5 1.25 64.22 -43.65
C ASN A 5 -0.23 64.14 -44.12
N ASN A 6 -0.59 64.92 -45.12
CA ASN A 6 -1.93 64.79 -45.73
C ASN A 6 -1.90 63.65 -46.74
N ILE A 7 -2.94 62.86 -46.76
CA ILE A 7 -3.11 61.81 -47.75
C ILE A 7 -3.54 62.45 -49.05
N THR A 8 -2.68 62.38 -50.10
CA THR A 8 -2.96 62.95 -51.44
C THR A 8 -3.55 61.91 -52.39
N GLU A 9 -3.29 60.64 -52.15
CA GLU A 9 -3.88 59.55 -52.95
C GLU A 9 -4.13 58.34 -52.11
N VAL A 10 -5.29 57.73 -52.19
CA VAL A 10 -5.70 56.52 -51.53
C VAL A 10 -6.01 55.46 -52.55
N VAL A 11 -5.24 54.40 -52.64
CA VAL A 11 -5.37 53.30 -53.58
C VAL A 11 -6.50 52.36 -53.20
N ASN A 12 -7.06 52.47 -51.97
CA ASN A 12 -8.15 51.67 -51.52
C ASN A 12 -9.21 52.55 -50.82
N ASP A 13 -10.44 52.54 -51.31
CA ASP A 13 -11.58 53.37 -50.85
C ASP A 13 -11.97 53.20 -49.36
N ILE A 14 -11.31 52.31 -48.65
CA ILE A 14 -11.56 52.00 -47.23
C ILE A 14 -11.04 53.16 -46.33
N TYR A 15 -10.09 53.94 -46.78
CA TYR A 15 -9.48 54.99 -45.99
C TYR A 15 -9.79 56.37 -46.54
N LYS A 16 -10.64 57.16 -45.86
CA LYS A 16 -10.82 58.60 -46.13
C LYS A 16 -9.56 59.34 -45.66
N ALA A 17 -9.29 60.47 -46.35
CA ALA A 17 -8.12 61.31 -46.15
C ALA A 17 -8.03 61.99 -44.77
N GLU A 18 -8.08 61.20 -43.70
CA GLU A 18 -7.83 61.59 -42.34
C GLU A 18 -6.42 61.13 -41.91
N LYS A 19 -5.86 61.75 -40.87
CA LYS A 19 -4.55 61.43 -40.33
C LYS A 19 -4.44 59.93 -40.05
N VAL A 20 -3.75 59.20 -40.93
CA VAL A 20 -3.60 57.73 -40.77
C VAL A 20 -2.36 57.47 -39.92
N ASP A 21 -2.55 56.88 -38.79
CA ASP A 21 -1.45 56.35 -37.99
C ASP A 21 -0.91 55.08 -38.67
N SER A 22 0.29 55.22 -39.29
CA SER A 22 0.86 54.20 -40.13
C SER A 22 1.84 53.30 -39.39
N ASP A 23 1.76 52.02 -39.57
CA ASP A 23 2.68 51.02 -38.96
C ASP A 23 4.12 51.19 -39.48
N TYR A 24 4.26 51.49 -40.76
CA TYR A 24 5.55 51.69 -41.41
C TYR A 24 5.50 52.86 -42.38
N THR A 25 6.54 53.69 -42.37
CA THR A 25 6.70 54.81 -43.29
C THR A 25 8.03 54.71 -44.04
N TYR A 26 7.99 54.90 -45.36
CA TYR A 26 9.19 54.90 -46.21
C TYR A 26 9.21 56.14 -47.09
N PRO A 27 10.33 56.93 -47.11
CA PRO A 27 10.44 58.08 -47.99
C PRO A 27 10.55 57.63 -49.45
N LEU A 28 9.67 58.11 -50.33
CA LEU A 28 9.64 57.76 -51.72
C LEU A 28 10.48 58.70 -52.64
N PHE A 29 10.41 59.99 -52.36
CA PHE A 29 11.14 60.98 -53.11
C PHE A 29 11.75 62.04 -52.20
N THR A 30 13.02 62.36 -52.49
CA THR A 30 13.73 63.44 -51.76
C THR A 30 14.12 64.52 -52.76
N ASP A 31 14.07 65.80 -52.35
CA ASP A 31 14.54 66.96 -53.13
C ASP A 31 16.08 67.02 -53.08
N SER A 32 16.68 67.82 -53.98
CA SER A 32 18.12 68.08 -53.97
C SER A 32 18.72 68.63 -52.67
N LYS A 33 17.87 68.96 -51.72
CA LYS A 33 18.21 69.37 -50.33
C LYS A 33 17.87 68.34 -49.31
N ASP A 34 17.73 67.06 -49.69
CA ASP A 34 17.43 65.92 -48.88
C ASP A 34 16.09 66.02 -48.07
N ARG A 35 15.13 66.79 -48.58
CA ARG A 35 13.80 66.92 -47.99
C ARG A 35 12.87 65.91 -48.61
N THR A 36 12.26 65.05 -47.80
CA THR A 36 11.26 64.06 -48.24
C THR A 36 10.05 64.75 -48.86
N LEU A 37 9.79 64.53 -50.15
CA LEU A 37 8.63 65.07 -50.87
C LEU A 37 7.39 64.21 -50.63
N TYR A 38 7.52 62.91 -50.66
CA TYR A 38 6.43 61.96 -50.48
C TYR A 38 6.89 60.83 -49.53
N THR A 39 5.94 60.30 -48.76
CA THR A 39 6.18 59.18 -47.85
C THR A 39 5.13 58.11 -48.12
N LEU A 40 5.56 56.91 -48.39
CA LEU A 40 4.68 55.77 -48.42
C LEU A 40 4.35 55.36 -46.97
N ALA A 41 3.08 55.33 -46.65
CA ALA A 41 2.59 54.84 -45.34
C ALA A 41 1.86 53.53 -45.57
N LEU A 42 2.34 52.48 -44.92
CA LEU A 42 1.71 51.16 -44.91
C LEU A 42 0.90 50.98 -43.61
N VAL A 43 -0.37 50.70 -43.75
CA VAL A 43 -1.28 50.46 -42.64
C VAL A 43 -1.83 49.05 -42.72
N PHE A 44 -1.71 48.31 -41.68
CA PHE A 44 -2.27 46.95 -41.54
C PHE A 44 -3.47 47.01 -40.55
N PRO A 45 -4.70 47.21 -41.05
CA PRO A 45 -5.86 47.48 -40.18
C PRO A 45 -6.14 46.38 -39.15
N ASP A 46 -5.80 45.15 -39.48
CA ASP A 46 -6.07 44.00 -38.63
C ASP A 46 -4.80 43.32 -38.06
N LYS A 47 -3.65 44.03 -38.06
CA LYS A 47 -2.36 43.46 -37.65
C LYS A 47 -2.42 42.75 -36.30
N LYS A 48 -2.97 43.39 -35.28
CA LYS A 48 -3.09 42.82 -33.91
C LYS A 48 -4.02 41.57 -33.87
N TYR A 49 -5.12 41.65 -34.60
CA TYR A 49 -6.09 40.56 -34.67
C TYR A 49 -5.53 39.36 -35.51
N SER A 50 -4.91 39.64 -36.64
CA SER A 50 -4.29 38.63 -37.48
C SER A 50 -3.15 37.91 -36.78
N LEU A 51 -2.27 38.64 -36.07
CA LEU A 51 -1.17 38.07 -35.31
C LEU A 51 -1.71 37.22 -34.11
N ALA A 52 -2.74 37.70 -33.42
CA ALA A 52 -3.36 36.96 -32.34
C ALA A 52 -4.00 35.67 -32.84
N LYS A 53 -4.75 35.72 -33.97
CA LYS A 53 -5.41 34.54 -34.55
C LYS A 53 -4.40 33.49 -35.04
N THR A 54 -3.25 33.92 -35.59
CA THR A 54 -2.22 32.99 -36.06
C THR A 54 -1.40 32.38 -34.95
N ASN A 55 -1.08 33.15 -33.89
CA ASN A 55 -0.18 32.70 -32.85
C ASN A 55 -0.89 32.01 -31.67
N LEU A 56 -2.18 32.32 -31.45
CA LEU A 56 -2.95 31.72 -30.34
C LEU A 56 -3.00 30.19 -30.34
N PRO A 57 -3.31 29.50 -31.47
CA PRO A 57 -3.30 28.04 -31.51
C PRO A 57 -1.92 27.44 -31.26
N MET A 58 -0.85 28.08 -31.72
CA MET A 58 0.53 27.65 -31.46
C MET A 58 0.87 27.80 -29.97
N LEU A 59 0.47 28.91 -29.36
CA LEU A 59 0.68 29.16 -27.93
C LEU A 59 -0.11 28.19 -27.06
N LEU A 60 -1.37 27.90 -27.43
CA LEU A 60 -2.18 26.87 -26.75
C LEU A 60 -1.57 25.49 -26.90
N GLY A 61 -1.08 25.15 -28.09
CA GLY A 61 -0.40 23.87 -28.33
C GLY A 61 0.87 23.69 -27.49
N THR A 62 1.68 24.74 -27.37
CA THR A 62 2.90 24.71 -26.52
C THR A 62 2.56 24.59 -25.05
N ILE A 63 1.55 25.32 -24.55
CA ILE A 63 1.10 25.20 -23.14
C ILE A 63 0.59 23.80 -22.89
N MET A 64 -0.24 23.24 -23.77
CA MET A 64 -0.78 21.88 -23.64
C MET A 64 0.33 20.83 -23.62
N SER A 65 1.35 20.99 -24.49
CA SER A 65 2.54 20.13 -24.51
C SER A 65 3.30 20.19 -23.19
N LEU A 66 3.54 21.40 -22.65
CA LEU A 66 4.22 21.58 -21.38
C LEU A 66 3.45 20.95 -20.20
N LEU A 67 2.13 21.11 -20.17
CA LEU A 67 1.28 20.49 -19.14
C LEU A 67 1.31 18.96 -19.24
N THR A 68 1.33 18.41 -20.45
CA THR A 68 1.44 16.96 -20.66
C THR A 68 2.78 16.42 -20.14
N ILE A 69 3.88 17.10 -20.49
CA ILE A 69 5.24 16.74 -20.00
C ILE A 69 5.29 16.82 -18.49
N LEU A 70 4.76 17.88 -17.89
CA LEU A 70 4.70 18.03 -16.43
C LEU A 70 3.88 16.92 -15.77
N GLY A 71 2.74 16.55 -16.37
CA GLY A 71 1.91 15.44 -15.89
C GLY A 71 2.66 14.11 -15.92
N ILE A 72 3.33 13.78 -17.02
CA ILE A 72 4.15 12.57 -17.16
C ILE A 72 5.30 12.58 -16.12
N TYR A 73 5.93 13.72 -15.90
CA TYR A 73 7.02 13.88 -14.93
C TYR A 73 6.54 13.60 -13.50
N ILE A 74 5.39 14.16 -13.10
CA ILE A 74 4.80 13.92 -11.76
C ILE A 74 4.44 12.44 -11.59
N ILE A 75 3.82 11.82 -12.59
CA ILE A 75 3.49 10.38 -12.57
C ILE A 75 4.76 9.54 -12.42
N SER A 76 5.81 9.86 -13.19
CA SER A 76 7.09 9.14 -13.17
C SER A 76 7.77 9.23 -11.80
N ILE A 77 7.80 10.42 -11.18
CA ILE A 77 8.35 10.59 -9.82
C ILE A 77 7.57 9.76 -8.81
N ASN A 78 6.24 9.84 -8.82
CA ASN A 78 5.42 9.07 -7.90
C ASN A 78 5.62 7.56 -8.07
N TYR A 79 5.75 7.09 -9.31
CA TYR A 79 6.07 5.69 -9.60
C TYR A 79 7.45 5.30 -9.06
N MET A 80 8.48 6.12 -9.29
CA MET A 80 9.85 5.88 -8.82
C MET A 80 9.91 5.86 -7.28
N MET A 81 9.23 6.79 -6.60
CA MET A 81 9.15 6.81 -5.14
C MET A 81 8.46 5.55 -4.57
N ARG A 82 7.39 5.08 -5.23
CA ARG A 82 6.74 3.81 -4.87
C ARG A 82 7.68 2.62 -5.04
N GLN A 83 8.40 2.54 -6.16
CA GLN A 83 9.37 1.46 -6.43
C GLN A 83 10.49 1.46 -5.40
N LYS A 84 11.04 2.64 -5.08
CA LYS A 84 12.08 2.79 -4.06
C LYS A 84 11.58 2.27 -2.70
N LYS A 85 10.39 2.68 -2.28
CA LYS A 85 9.78 2.24 -1.02
C LYS A 85 9.57 0.71 -0.98
N ILE A 86 9.11 0.11 -2.08
CA ILE A 86 8.97 -1.35 -2.19
C ILE A 86 10.32 -2.04 -2.08
N ALA A 87 11.37 -1.50 -2.72
CA ALA A 87 12.72 -2.06 -2.65
C ALA A 87 13.31 -1.97 -1.24
N GLU A 88 13.16 -0.85 -0.55
CA GLU A 88 13.58 -0.67 0.84
C GLU A 88 12.90 -1.69 1.75
N VAL A 89 11.57 -1.77 1.71
CA VAL A 89 10.77 -2.72 2.50
C VAL A 89 11.16 -4.18 2.21
N LYS A 90 11.48 -4.51 0.95
CA LYS A 90 11.96 -5.84 0.56
C LYS A 90 13.35 -6.14 1.16
N THR A 91 14.23 -5.15 1.17
CA THR A 91 15.58 -5.28 1.77
C THR A 91 15.46 -5.48 3.28
N ASP A 92 14.64 -4.69 3.95
CA ASP A 92 14.39 -4.83 5.39
C ASP A 92 13.79 -6.19 5.74
N PHE A 93 12.90 -6.70 4.91
CA PHE A 93 12.36 -8.06 5.05
C PHE A 93 13.48 -9.12 4.98
N ILE A 94 14.36 -9.06 3.98
CA ILE A 94 15.46 -10.01 3.82
C ILE A 94 16.40 -9.94 5.04
N ASN A 95 16.72 -8.75 5.51
CA ASN A 95 17.57 -8.55 6.69
C ASN A 95 16.90 -9.13 7.95
N ASN A 96 15.62 -8.83 8.16
CA ASN A 96 14.85 -9.36 9.28
C ASN A 96 14.75 -10.88 9.22
N MET A 97 14.52 -11.46 8.03
CA MET A 97 14.51 -12.91 7.83
C MET A 97 15.86 -13.55 8.18
N SER A 98 16.96 -12.93 7.75
CA SER A 98 18.31 -13.40 8.07
C SER A 98 18.52 -13.43 9.59
N HIS A 99 18.10 -12.41 10.30
CA HIS A 99 18.15 -12.37 11.76
C HIS A 99 17.24 -13.41 12.42
N GLU A 100 16.01 -13.57 11.93
CA GLU A 100 15.05 -14.55 12.45
C GLU A 100 15.49 -16.01 12.21
N PHE A 101 16.30 -16.29 11.18
CA PHE A 101 16.92 -17.60 10.96
C PHE A 101 18.19 -17.80 11.75
N LYS A 102 18.98 -16.75 11.99
CA LYS A 102 20.26 -16.86 12.72
C LYS A 102 20.06 -17.31 14.16
N THR A 103 19.01 -16.82 14.82
CA THR A 103 18.73 -17.15 16.24
C THR A 103 18.43 -18.64 16.44
N PRO A 104 17.46 -19.28 15.75
CA PRO A 104 17.19 -20.71 15.91
C PRO A 104 18.37 -21.58 15.48
N LEU A 105 19.11 -21.18 14.43
CA LEU A 105 20.33 -21.88 14.00
C LEU A 105 21.40 -21.88 15.10
N ALA A 106 21.64 -20.74 15.76
CA ALA A 106 22.57 -20.65 16.89
C ALA A 106 22.13 -21.54 18.06
N THR A 107 20.82 -21.54 18.37
CA THR A 107 20.28 -22.41 19.44
C THR A 107 20.45 -23.89 19.10
N ILE A 108 20.20 -24.29 17.87
CA ILE A 108 20.42 -25.67 17.40
C ILE A 108 21.90 -26.03 17.47
N SER A 109 22.81 -25.15 17.03
CA SER A 109 24.26 -25.37 17.13
C SER A 109 24.70 -25.60 18.58
N VAL A 110 24.31 -24.72 19.51
CA VAL A 110 24.65 -24.85 20.92
C VAL A 110 24.07 -26.15 21.51
N ALA A 111 22.86 -26.53 21.12
CA ALA A 111 22.23 -27.77 21.60
C ALA A 111 22.95 -29.01 21.05
N THR A 112 23.37 -29.01 19.77
CA THR A 112 24.14 -30.11 19.18
C THR A 112 25.54 -30.23 19.77
N ASP A 113 26.26 -29.11 19.97
CA ASP A 113 27.58 -29.10 20.63
C ASP A 113 27.48 -29.59 22.09
N SER A 114 26.40 -29.23 22.77
CA SER A 114 26.12 -29.75 24.12
C SER A 114 25.93 -31.26 24.13
N LEU A 115 25.16 -31.79 23.16
CA LEU A 115 24.95 -33.24 23.04
C LEU A 115 26.20 -34.03 22.68
N ALA A 116 27.19 -33.40 22.03
CA ALA A 116 28.45 -33.98 21.70
C ALA A 116 29.40 -34.11 22.94
N ASN A 117 29.05 -33.50 24.06
CA ASN A 117 29.82 -33.59 25.29
C ASN A 117 29.48 -34.88 26.06
N ASP A 118 30.44 -35.72 26.37
CA ASP A 118 30.24 -37.03 27.05
C ASP A 118 29.48 -36.93 28.35
N LYS A 119 29.66 -35.88 29.16
CA LYS A 119 28.98 -35.65 30.42
C LYS A 119 27.49 -35.35 30.22
N ILE A 120 27.10 -34.88 29.07
CA ILE A 120 25.67 -34.58 28.71
C ILE A 120 25.12 -35.81 27.98
N ALA A 121 25.87 -36.40 27.08
CA ALA A 121 25.42 -37.57 26.31
C ALA A 121 25.07 -38.77 27.19
N THR A 122 25.72 -38.91 28.32
CA THR A 122 25.44 -39.97 29.32
C THR A 122 24.28 -39.65 30.28
N ASN A 123 23.71 -38.44 30.22
CA ASN A 123 22.58 -38.04 31.07
C ASN A 123 21.26 -38.01 30.27
N PRO A 124 20.31 -38.96 30.44
CA PRO A 124 19.10 -39.06 29.66
C PRO A 124 18.20 -37.81 29.73
N GLU A 125 18.14 -37.13 30.88
CA GLU A 125 17.31 -35.93 31.05
C GLU A 125 17.85 -34.75 30.24
N LYS A 126 19.19 -34.57 30.24
CA LYS A 126 19.85 -33.52 29.45
C LYS A 126 19.74 -33.82 27.95
N VAL A 127 19.91 -35.09 27.53
CA VAL A 127 19.69 -35.49 26.14
C VAL A 127 18.25 -35.20 25.72
N LYS A 128 17.25 -35.53 26.52
CA LYS A 128 15.84 -35.22 26.24
C LYS A 128 15.60 -33.71 26.15
N TYR A 129 16.19 -32.93 27.04
CA TYR A 129 16.08 -31.46 27.01
C TYR A 129 16.64 -30.86 25.71
N TYR A 130 17.90 -31.16 25.38
CA TYR A 130 18.52 -30.59 24.17
C TYR A 130 17.89 -31.10 22.87
N SER A 131 17.50 -32.37 22.81
CA SER A 131 16.73 -32.92 21.68
C SER A 131 15.38 -32.22 21.52
N GLY A 132 14.70 -31.92 22.64
CA GLY A 132 13.46 -31.14 22.65
C GLY A 132 13.67 -29.73 22.11
N LEU A 133 14.76 -29.09 22.51
CA LEU A 133 15.12 -27.75 22.03
C LEU A 133 15.34 -27.72 20.52
N ILE A 134 16.14 -28.68 20.00
CA ILE A 134 16.37 -28.83 18.56
C ILE A 134 15.09 -29.05 17.79
N LYS A 135 14.21 -29.94 18.29
CA LYS A 135 12.90 -30.22 17.68
C LYS A 135 12.02 -28.98 17.63
N GLN A 136 11.99 -28.21 18.72
CA GLN A 136 11.21 -26.97 18.81
C GLN A 136 11.67 -25.91 17.80
N GLU A 137 12.98 -25.67 17.73
CA GLU A 137 13.53 -24.68 16.78
C GLU A 137 13.37 -25.13 15.32
N ASN A 138 13.50 -26.43 15.04
CA ASN A 138 13.24 -26.98 13.71
C ASN A 138 11.77 -26.76 13.27
N LEU A 139 10.80 -27.04 14.13
CA LEU A 139 9.37 -26.78 13.85
C LEU A 139 9.11 -25.28 13.62
N ARG A 140 9.76 -24.42 14.41
CA ARG A 140 9.66 -22.98 14.24
C ARG A 140 10.20 -22.53 12.88
N MET A 141 11.40 -23.01 12.49
CA MET A 141 12.00 -22.71 11.19
C MET A 141 11.12 -23.21 10.04
N LYS A 142 10.59 -24.44 10.15
CA LYS A 142 9.68 -24.99 9.15
C LYS A 142 8.46 -24.10 8.92
N LYS A 143 7.82 -23.63 9.99
CA LYS A 143 6.68 -22.69 9.91
C LYS A 143 7.07 -21.37 9.26
N GLN A 144 8.27 -20.86 9.54
CA GLN A 144 8.76 -19.62 8.90
C GLN A 144 8.96 -19.79 7.39
N VAL A 145 9.56 -20.90 6.96
CA VAL A 145 9.74 -21.21 5.53
C VAL A 145 8.39 -21.36 4.83
N GLU A 146 7.44 -22.08 5.43
CA GLU A 146 6.08 -22.24 4.89
C GLU A 146 5.36 -20.88 4.74
N ASN A 147 5.50 -19.99 5.69
CA ASN A 147 4.92 -18.63 5.60
C ASN A 147 5.49 -17.85 4.41
N VAL A 148 6.81 -17.90 4.20
CA VAL A 148 7.47 -17.24 3.07
C VAL A 148 7.03 -17.85 1.73
N LEU A 149 6.97 -19.18 1.64
CA LEU A 149 6.52 -19.88 0.42
C LEU A 149 5.06 -19.58 0.10
N ASN A 150 4.17 -19.59 1.11
CA ASN A 150 2.76 -19.25 0.92
C ASN A 150 2.60 -17.81 0.44
N MET A 151 3.40 -16.89 0.97
CA MET A 151 3.38 -15.50 0.51
C MET A 151 3.86 -15.37 -0.93
N SER A 152 4.93 -16.06 -1.32
CA SER A 152 5.42 -16.09 -2.71
C SER A 152 4.36 -16.61 -3.68
N LYS A 153 3.63 -17.67 -3.33
CA LYS A 153 2.52 -18.20 -4.14
C LYS A 153 1.37 -17.19 -4.27
N LEU A 154 1.04 -16.48 -3.19
CA LEU A 154 0.03 -15.43 -3.20
C LEU A 154 0.43 -14.25 -4.10
N GLU A 155 1.71 -13.88 -4.11
CA GLU A 155 2.24 -12.82 -4.98
C GLU A 155 2.09 -13.13 -6.46
N ARG A 156 2.30 -14.38 -6.83
CA ARG A 156 2.14 -14.85 -8.22
C ARG A 156 0.70 -15.12 -8.62
N ASN A 157 -0.28 -14.87 -7.74
CA ASN A 157 -1.67 -15.28 -7.91
C ASN A 157 -1.83 -16.79 -8.23
N GLU A 158 -0.91 -17.62 -7.75
CA GLU A 158 -0.88 -19.08 -7.98
C GLU A 158 -1.75 -19.85 -6.97
N VAL A 159 -2.26 -19.18 -5.94
CA VAL A 159 -3.13 -19.82 -4.95
C VAL A 159 -4.50 -20.08 -5.55
N LYS A 160 -4.82 -21.35 -5.69
CA LYS A 160 -6.15 -21.84 -6.04
C LYS A 160 -6.86 -22.28 -4.78
N LEU A 161 -8.03 -21.69 -4.52
CA LEU A 161 -8.85 -22.08 -3.37
C LEU A 161 -9.54 -23.44 -3.64
N PHE A 162 -9.51 -24.31 -2.65
CA PHE A 162 -10.29 -25.55 -2.62
C PHE A 162 -11.54 -25.34 -1.76
N LEU A 163 -12.57 -24.74 -2.36
CA LEU A 163 -13.81 -24.42 -1.68
C LEU A 163 -14.61 -25.67 -1.38
N LYS A 164 -14.89 -25.94 -0.10
CA LYS A 164 -15.74 -27.04 0.39
C LYS A 164 -16.87 -26.45 1.24
N GLU A 165 -18.01 -27.10 1.25
CA GLU A 165 -19.05 -26.81 2.22
C GLU A 165 -18.55 -27.17 3.63
N THR A 166 -18.41 -26.16 4.48
CA THR A 166 -17.79 -26.27 5.80
C THR A 166 -18.71 -25.65 6.85
N ASP A 167 -18.78 -26.28 8.02
CA ASP A 167 -19.37 -25.68 9.21
C ASP A 167 -18.36 -24.68 9.80
N VAL A 168 -18.49 -23.42 9.38
CA VAL A 168 -17.54 -22.34 9.73
C VAL A 168 -17.61 -22.00 11.23
N ARG A 169 -18.76 -22.19 11.87
CA ARG A 169 -18.90 -21.98 13.33
C ARG A 169 -18.11 -23.04 14.10
N ALA A 170 -18.24 -24.32 13.71
CA ALA A 170 -17.47 -25.41 14.33
C ALA A 170 -15.96 -25.20 14.13
N LEU A 171 -15.53 -24.83 12.92
CA LEU A 171 -14.14 -24.52 12.61
C LEU A 171 -13.58 -23.40 13.50
N ILE A 172 -14.30 -22.28 13.63
CA ILE A 172 -13.86 -21.17 14.48
C ILE A 172 -13.79 -21.58 15.93
N LYS A 173 -14.75 -22.38 16.39
CA LYS A 173 -14.77 -22.89 17.76
C LYS A 173 -13.53 -23.74 18.04
N GLU A 174 -13.19 -24.69 17.19
CA GLU A 174 -12.01 -25.54 17.34
C GLU A 174 -10.70 -24.74 17.37
N ILE A 175 -10.55 -23.76 16.46
CA ILE A 175 -9.38 -22.89 16.41
C ILE A 175 -9.26 -22.07 17.69
N THR A 176 -10.36 -21.47 18.15
CA THR A 176 -10.35 -20.61 19.34
C THR A 176 -10.15 -21.39 20.63
N GLU A 177 -10.68 -22.60 20.75
CA GLU A 177 -10.42 -23.50 21.89
C GLU A 177 -8.94 -23.88 21.95
N SER A 178 -8.37 -24.32 20.81
CA SER A 178 -6.94 -24.66 20.74
C SER A 178 -6.05 -23.45 21.03
N PHE A 179 -6.39 -22.27 20.51
CA PHE A 179 -5.63 -21.05 20.75
C PHE A 179 -5.79 -20.52 22.19
N GLY A 180 -6.91 -20.81 22.83
CA GLY A 180 -7.16 -20.46 24.22
C GLY A 180 -6.12 -21.03 25.16
N LEU A 181 -5.56 -22.22 24.89
CA LEU A 181 -4.46 -22.81 25.65
C LEU A 181 -3.20 -21.95 25.59
N ILE A 182 -2.92 -21.35 24.44
CA ILE A 182 -1.75 -20.46 24.25
C ILE A 182 -1.96 -19.15 25.03
N VAL A 183 -3.16 -18.60 24.98
CA VAL A 183 -3.51 -17.36 25.69
C VAL A 183 -3.43 -17.60 27.20
N ALA A 184 -3.90 -18.76 27.70
CA ALA A 184 -3.86 -19.14 29.11
C ALA A 184 -2.43 -19.26 29.67
N GLN A 185 -1.43 -19.64 28.83
CA GLN A 185 -0.01 -19.66 29.25
C GLN A 185 0.51 -18.28 29.66
N ARG A 186 -0.16 -17.22 29.20
CA ARG A 186 0.14 -15.82 29.56
C ARG A 186 -0.86 -15.26 30.57
N ASN A 187 -1.57 -16.10 31.31
CA ASN A 187 -2.67 -15.73 32.22
C ASN A 187 -3.77 -14.90 31.53
N GLY A 188 -3.89 -14.98 30.22
CA GLY A 188 -4.87 -14.26 29.43
C GLY A 188 -6.22 -14.99 29.33
N THR A 189 -7.19 -14.32 28.73
CA THR A 189 -8.54 -14.85 28.50
C THR A 189 -8.92 -14.78 27.04
N LEU A 190 -9.52 -15.84 26.50
CA LEU A 190 -10.14 -15.87 25.19
C LEU A 190 -11.61 -16.23 25.34
N THR A 191 -12.50 -15.31 25.00
CA THR A 191 -13.95 -15.49 25.10
C THR A 191 -14.58 -15.61 23.69
N GLN A 192 -15.67 -16.39 23.58
CA GLN A 192 -16.36 -16.70 22.35
C GLN A 192 -17.84 -16.34 22.46
N GLU A 193 -18.39 -15.68 21.43
CA GLU A 193 -19.81 -15.37 21.30
C GLU A 193 -20.28 -15.72 19.87
N PHE A 194 -21.03 -16.80 19.73
CA PHE A 194 -21.52 -17.27 18.44
C PHE A 194 -23.02 -16.98 18.27
N ASN A 195 -23.34 -15.93 17.52
CA ASN A 195 -24.70 -15.49 17.25
C ASN A 195 -24.99 -15.66 15.73
N THR A 196 -24.97 -16.93 15.25
CA THR A 196 -25.15 -17.25 13.83
C THR A 196 -26.16 -18.37 13.64
N ASP A 197 -27.16 -18.14 12.78
CA ASP A 197 -28.15 -19.15 12.37
C ASP A 197 -27.69 -19.90 11.11
N ARG A 198 -27.03 -19.18 10.17
CA ARG A 198 -26.45 -19.74 8.96
C ARG A 198 -24.93 -19.78 9.12
N TYR A 199 -24.35 -20.98 9.11
CA TYR A 199 -22.95 -21.23 9.38
C TYR A 199 -22.29 -22.25 8.44
N LYS A 200 -23.05 -22.88 7.53
CA LYS A 200 -22.53 -23.81 6.51
C LYS A 200 -22.53 -23.12 5.16
N PHE A 201 -21.35 -22.98 4.58
CA PHE A 201 -21.14 -22.42 3.26
C PHE A 201 -19.75 -22.80 2.73
N LYS A 202 -19.49 -22.48 1.44
CA LYS A 202 -18.24 -22.90 0.78
C LYS A 202 -17.08 -21.98 1.16
N ILE A 203 -16.06 -22.56 1.77
CA ILE A 203 -14.77 -21.89 2.06
C ILE A 203 -13.61 -22.85 1.80
N ASP A 204 -12.41 -22.29 1.68
CA ASP A 204 -11.17 -23.03 1.84
C ASP A 204 -10.80 -23.07 3.32
N GLU A 205 -11.06 -24.20 3.95
CA GLU A 205 -10.86 -24.40 5.39
C GLU A 205 -9.43 -24.15 5.84
N PHE A 206 -8.45 -24.64 5.05
CA PHE A 206 -7.04 -24.48 5.37
C PHE A 206 -6.62 -22.99 5.38
N HIS A 207 -7.00 -22.27 4.34
CA HIS A 207 -6.62 -20.87 4.21
C HIS A 207 -7.37 -19.97 5.20
N ILE A 208 -8.65 -20.21 5.47
CA ILE A 208 -9.43 -19.47 6.48
C ILE A 208 -8.90 -19.75 7.88
N SER A 209 -8.60 -21.02 8.22
CA SER A 209 -7.98 -21.35 9.51
C SER A 209 -6.67 -20.61 9.74
N ASN A 210 -5.79 -20.61 8.75
CA ASN A 210 -4.53 -19.87 8.84
C ASN A 210 -4.74 -18.35 8.97
N ALA A 211 -5.75 -17.80 8.30
CA ALA A 211 -6.08 -16.37 8.42
C ALA A 211 -6.56 -16.04 9.85
N LEU A 212 -7.43 -16.86 10.44
CA LEU A 212 -7.91 -16.68 11.81
C LEU A 212 -6.79 -16.83 12.84
N VAL A 213 -5.94 -17.85 12.68
CA VAL A 213 -4.76 -18.05 13.55
C VAL A 213 -3.81 -16.85 13.48
N ASN A 214 -3.60 -16.25 12.30
CA ASN A 214 -2.78 -15.05 12.18
C ASN A 214 -3.37 -13.85 12.93
N LEU A 215 -4.70 -13.68 12.91
CA LEU A 215 -5.36 -12.60 13.67
C LEU A 215 -5.30 -12.84 15.17
N LEU A 216 -5.53 -14.07 15.61
CA LEU A 216 -5.42 -14.46 17.02
C LEU A 216 -3.98 -14.31 17.55
N ASP A 217 -2.99 -14.72 16.74
CA ASP A 217 -1.57 -14.55 17.08
C ASP A 217 -1.20 -13.06 17.21
N ASN A 218 -1.70 -12.21 16.32
CA ASN A 218 -1.51 -10.77 16.43
C ASN A 218 -2.17 -10.22 17.71
N ALA A 219 -3.42 -10.59 18.00
CA ALA A 219 -4.12 -10.17 19.22
C ALA A 219 -3.34 -10.56 20.48
N ASN A 220 -2.85 -11.81 20.55
CA ASN A 220 -2.03 -12.28 21.67
C ASN A 220 -0.68 -11.57 21.77
N LYS A 221 -0.04 -11.31 20.65
CA LYS A 221 1.31 -10.78 20.56
C LYS A 221 1.38 -9.29 20.90
N TYR A 222 0.39 -8.52 20.46
CA TYR A 222 0.33 -7.09 20.69
C TYR A 222 -0.43 -6.70 21.98
N SER A 223 -0.82 -7.69 22.77
CA SER A 223 -1.27 -7.49 24.14
C SER A 223 -0.07 -7.48 25.10
N PRO A 224 0.13 -6.44 25.92
CA PRO A 224 1.37 -6.27 26.69
C PRO A 224 1.58 -7.34 27.76
N GLU A 225 0.63 -7.55 28.70
CA GLU A 225 0.82 -8.49 29.82
C GLU A 225 -0.15 -9.67 29.77
N THR A 226 -1.40 -9.45 30.10
CA THR A 226 -2.46 -10.47 30.10
C THR A 226 -3.37 -10.26 28.89
N PRO A 227 -3.28 -11.10 27.84
CA PRO A 227 -4.13 -10.96 26.67
C PRO A 227 -5.61 -11.15 26.99
N GLU A 228 -6.43 -10.16 26.63
CA GLU A 228 -7.90 -10.29 26.66
C GLU A 228 -8.39 -10.29 25.22
N ILE A 229 -8.76 -11.46 24.70
CA ILE A 229 -9.18 -11.64 23.31
C ILE A 229 -10.64 -12.08 23.28
N LYS A 230 -11.43 -11.49 22.40
CA LYS A 230 -12.82 -11.82 22.17
C LYS A 230 -13.09 -12.15 20.72
N VAL A 231 -13.71 -13.29 20.46
CA VAL A 231 -14.15 -13.72 19.14
C VAL A 231 -15.66 -13.73 19.09
N LYS A 232 -16.23 -12.94 18.17
CA LYS A 232 -17.67 -12.89 17.93
C LYS A 232 -17.99 -13.31 16.50
N THR A 233 -19.11 -14.01 16.34
CA THR A 233 -19.65 -14.26 15.00
C THR A 233 -21.11 -13.85 14.95
N ARG A 234 -21.53 -13.30 13.81
CA ARG A 234 -22.92 -12.95 13.51
C ARG A 234 -23.22 -13.04 12.02
N ASN A 235 -24.50 -13.09 11.67
CA ASN A 235 -24.93 -12.96 10.29
C ASN A 235 -25.38 -11.51 10.03
N GLU A 236 -24.92 -10.92 8.93
CA GLU A 236 -25.37 -9.60 8.40
C GLU A 236 -25.88 -9.79 6.96
N GLY A 237 -27.15 -10.01 6.79
CA GLY A 237 -27.73 -10.33 5.48
C GLY A 237 -27.11 -11.62 4.89
N ASN A 238 -26.42 -11.52 3.76
CA ASN A 238 -25.72 -12.65 3.13
C ASN A 238 -24.26 -12.78 3.54
N TRP A 239 -23.83 -12.11 4.63
CA TRP A 239 -22.47 -12.14 5.14
C TRP A 239 -22.39 -12.92 6.45
N TYR A 240 -21.41 -13.81 6.53
CA TYR A 240 -20.94 -14.36 7.78
C TYR A 240 -19.82 -13.46 8.31
N VAL A 241 -20.02 -12.87 9.45
CA VAL A 241 -19.11 -11.89 10.05
C VAL A 241 -18.38 -12.50 11.22
N VAL A 242 -17.05 -12.40 11.21
CA VAL A 242 -16.18 -12.80 12.30
C VAL A 242 -15.44 -11.59 12.82
N GLU A 243 -15.58 -11.29 14.10
CA GLU A 243 -14.85 -10.22 14.78
C GLU A 243 -13.87 -10.81 15.79
N ILE A 244 -12.62 -10.37 15.73
CA ILE A 244 -11.57 -10.69 16.68
C ILE A 244 -11.13 -9.36 17.31
N SER A 245 -11.41 -9.19 18.59
CA SER A 245 -11.09 -7.99 19.35
C SER A 245 -10.05 -8.29 20.43
N ASP A 246 -9.11 -7.39 20.62
CA ASP A 246 -8.10 -7.41 21.66
C ASP A 246 -8.09 -6.11 22.46
N LYS A 247 -7.58 -6.15 23.69
CA LYS A 247 -7.28 -4.99 24.53
C LYS A 247 -5.77 -4.70 24.54
N GLY A 248 -5.13 -4.86 23.39
CA GLY A 248 -3.71 -4.62 23.22
C GLY A 248 -3.33 -3.15 23.10
N MET A 249 -2.13 -2.91 22.61
CA MET A 249 -1.59 -1.55 22.44
C MET A 249 -2.34 -0.71 21.40
N GLY A 250 -3.17 -1.31 20.54
CA GLY A 250 -3.82 -0.61 19.44
C GLY A 250 -2.83 0.00 18.46
N MET A 251 -3.30 0.83 17.55
CA MET A 251 -2.47 1.47 16.53
C MET A 251 -2.95 2.89 16.19
N GLU A 252 -2.07 3.68 15.61
CA GLU A 252 -2.37 5.02 15.09
C GLU A 252 -3.33 4.94 13.90
N THR A 253 -4.17 5.96 13.73
CA THR A 253 -5.18 6.01 12.67
C THR A 253 -4.59 5.85 11.27
N ASP A 254 -3.45 6.49 11.00
CA ASP A 254 -2.78 6.47 9.71
C ASP A 254 -2.25 5.07 9.34
N ASN A 255 -2.03 4.21 10.33
CA ASN A 255 -1.52 2.86 10.12
C ASN A 255 -2.61 1.83 9.82
N ARG A 256 -3.90 2.13 10.09
CA ARG A 256 -5.02 1.19 9.90
C ARG A 256 -5.15 0.64 8.48
N THR A 257 -4.82 1.44 7.46
CA THR A 257 -4.81 0.99 6.07
C THR A 257 -3.51 0.31 5.69
N ARG A 258 -2.40 0.77 6.26
CA ARG A 258 -1.05 0.32 5.93
C ARG A 258 -0.68 -1.02 6.53
N ILE A 259 -1.31 -1.44 7.64
CA ILE A 259 -1.05 -2.74 8.27
C ILE A 259 -1.30 -3.95 7.36
N PHE A 260 -2.09 -3.77 6.31
CA PHE A 260 -2.33 -4.79 5.29
C PHE A 260 -1.32 -4.75 4.13
N GLU A 261 -0.45 -3.73 4.09
CA GLU A 261 0.66 -3.70 3.15
C GLU A 261 1.67 -4.78 3.53
N LYS A 262 2.28 -5.40 2.54
CA LYS A 262 3.30 -6.43 2.75
C LYS A 262 4.49 -5.83 3.49
N PHE A 263 5.03 -6.60 4.43
CA PHE A 263 6.22 -6.24 5.20
C PHE A 263 6.06 -5.02 6.11
N PHE A 264 4.88 -4.37 6.07
CA PHE A 264 4.64 -3.21 6.93
C PHE A 264 4.65 -3.61 8.40
N ARG A 265 5.34 -2.81 9.19
CA ARG A 265 5.35 -2.88 10.65
C ARG A 265 5.29 -1.46 11.19
N GLU A 266 4.48 -1.23 12.20
CA GLU A 266 4.52 0.04 12.91
C GLU A 266 5.83 0.14 13.67
N GLU A 267 6.56 1.24 13.51
CA GLU A 267 7.75 1.54 14.30
C GLU A 267 7.33 1.90 15.71
N THR A 268 7.31 0.92 16.59
CA THR A 268 6.91 1.09 18.00
C THR A 268 8.08 1.54 18.86
N GLY A 269 8.92 2.49 18.41
CA GLY A 269 10.05 3.03 19.15
C GLY A 269 10.99 1.94 19.72
N ASN A 270 11.33 1.99 20.99
CA ASN A 270 12.26 1.05 21.66
C ASN A 270 11.70 -0.37 21.90
N ILE A 271 10.51 -0.73 21.42
CA ILE A 271 9.95 -2.07 21.58
C ILE A 271 10.37 -2.97 20.40
N HIS A 272 11.67 -3.21 20.28
CA HIS A 272 12.24 -4.22 19.34
C HIS A 272 11.80 -5.67 19.66
N ASN A 273 11.04 -5.92 20.72
CA ASN A 273 10.76 -7.26 21.23
C ASN A 273 9.57 -7.98 20.57
N VAL A 274 8.79 -7.32 19.72
CA VAL A 274 7.65 -8.00 19.07
C VAL A 274 8.14 -8.65 17.77
N LYS A 275 8.52 -9.94 17.83
CA LYS A 275 8.96 -10.72 16.68
C LYS A 275 7.87 -10.87 15.62
N GLY A 276 8.17 -10.63 14.33
CA GLY A 276 7.23 -10.86 13.23
C GLY A 276 7.69 -10.34 11.87
N GLN A 277 7.20 -10.97 10.83
CA GLN A 277 7.64 -10.78 9.45
C GLN A 277 6.88 -9.70 8.68
N GLY A 278 5.79 -9.13 9.24
CA GLY A 278 4.92 -8.19 8.52
C GLY A 278 4.13 -8.82 7.36
N LEU A 279 4.00 -10.15 7.33
CA LEU A 279 3.32 -10.88 6.26
C LEU A 279 1.93 -11.39 6.66
N GLY A 280 1.64 -11.53 7.95
CA GLY A 280 0.41 -12.16 8.44
C GLY A 280 -0.86 -11.44 7.99
N LEU A 281 -0.94 -10.13 8.18
CA LEU A 281 -2.13 -9.34 7.84
C LEU A 281 -2.32 -9.18 6.33
N SER A 282 -1.24 -9.08 5.55
CA SER A 282 -1.33 -9.06 4.08
C SER A 282 -1.81 -10.41 3.54
N TYR A 283 -1.41 -11.53 4.17
CA TYR A 283 -1.95 -12.86 3.87
C TYR A 283 -3.45 -12.93 4.18
N VAL A 284 -3.88 -12.49 5.39
CA VAL A 284 -5.29 -12.48 5.77
C VAL A 284 -6.13 -11.71 4.76
N LYS A 285 -5.71 -10.48 4.41
CA LYS A 285 -6.42 -9.66 3.43
C LYS A 285 -6.57 -10.38 2.09
N LYS A 286 -5.49 -10.95 1.56
CA LYS A 286 -5.51 -11.63 0.27
C LYS A 286 -6.40 -12.87 0.28
N ILE A 287 -6.38 -13.67 1.35
CA ILE A 287 -7.25 -14.84 1.49
C ILE A 287 -8.72 -14.44 1.56
N VAL A 288 -9.05 -13.42 2.34
CA VAL A 288 -10.42 -12.89 2.44
C VAL A 288 -10.90 -12.36 1.09
N GLU A 289 -10.06 -11.63 0.36
CA GLU A 289 -10.36 -11.13 -1.00
C GLU A 289 -10.58 -12.28 -2.01
N LEU A 290 -9.77 -13.34 -1.95
CA LEU A 290 -9.96 -14.53 -2.79
C LEU A 290 -11.28 -15.25 -2.51
N HIS A 291 -11.78 -15.20 -1.27
CA HIS A 291 -13.12 -15.66 -0.88
C HIS A 291 -14.23 -14.65 -1.20
N LYS A 292 -13.91 -13.55 -1.96
CA LYS A 292 -14.84 -12.46 -2.26
C LYS A 292 -15.39 -11.78 -0.99
N GLY A 293 -14.63 -11.86 0.09
CA GLY A 293 -14.92 -11.26 1.39
C GLY A 293 -14.30 -9.88 1.55
N GLN A 294 -14.49 -9.34 2.74
CA GLN A 294 -13.94 -8.04 3.15
C GLN A 294 -13.28 -8.17 4.52
N ILE A 295 -12.18 -7.45 4.73
CA ILE A 295 -11.57 -7.29 6.06
C ILE A 295 -11.50 -5.81 6.41
N ILE A 296 -11.90 -5.51 7.64
CA ILE A 296 -11.94 -4.15 8.19
C ILE A 296 -11.20 -4.19 9.53
N VAL A 297 -10.54 -3.10 9.89
CA VAL A 297 -9.94 -2.92 11.21
C VAL A 297 -10.44 -1.62 11.84
N ASP A 298 -10.81 -1.70 13.09
CA ASP A 298 -11.00 -0.55 13.98
C ASP A 298 -10.03 -0.70 15.15
N SER A 299 -9.25 0.36 15.40
CA SER A 299 -8.22 0.34 16.42
C SER A 299 -7.94 1.74 16.93
N GLN A 300 -7.63 1.83 18.20
CA GLN A 300 -7.20 3.07 18.83
C GLN A 300 -5.99 2.78 19.71
N LYS A 301 -4.94 3.60 19.59
CA LYS A 301 -3.73 3.46 20.39
C LYS A 301 -4.06 3.46 21.89
N GLY A 302 -3.56 2.47 22.59
CA GLY A 302 -3.81 2.23 24.03
C GLY A 302 -5.16 1.62 24.38
N LYS A 303 -6.03 1.29 23.39
CA LYS A 303 -7.36 0.68 23.66
C LYS A 303 -7.55 -0.70 23.03
N GLY A 304 -6.64 -1.10 22.14
CA GLY A 304 -6.70 -2.36 21.43
C GLY A 304 -7.21 -2.24 20.01
N SER A 305 -7.48 -3.39 19.38
CA SER A 305 -7.90 -3.49 17.99
C SER A 305 -9.06 -4.47 17.81
N THR A 306 -9.87 -4.23 16.81
CA THR A 306 -10.93 -5.14 16.36
C THR A 306 -10.79 -5.37 14.86
N PHE A 307 -10.51 -6.61 14.49
CA PHE A 307 -10.48 -7.06 13.10
C PHE A 307 -11.81 -7.73 12.76
N THR A 308 -12.46 -7.27 11.70
CA THR A 308 -13.74 -7.79 11.22
C THR A 308 -13.55 -8.41 9.84
N ILE A 309 -13.78 -9.71 9.73
CA ILE A 309 -13.84 -10.45 8.45
C ILE A 309 -15.30 -10.65 8.06
N LYS A 310 -15.67 -10.34 6.82
CA LYS A 310 -16.97 -10.62 6.22
C LYS A 310 -16.78 -11.62 5.08
N LEU A 311 -17.40 -12.79 5.18
CA LEU A 311 -17.37 -13.83 4.15
C LEU A 311 -18.77 -13.99 3.54
N PRO A 312 -18.92 -14.06 2.20
CA PRO A 312 -20.22 -14.28 1.58
C PRO A 312 -20.70 -15.71 1.83
N MET A 313 -21.94 -15.88 2.24
CA MET A 313 -22.58 -17.17 2.46
C MET A 313 -23.23 -17.66 1.15
N SER A 314 -22.43 -17.84 0.11
CA SER A 314 -22.90 -18.31 -1.22
C SER A 314 -22.50 -19.75 -1.47
#